data_1d8f95634907895fe59b0926631a3a42
#
_entry.id   1d8f95634907895fe59b0926631a3a42
#
_cell.length_a   1.000
_cell.length_b   1.000
_cell.length_c   1.000
_cell.angle_alpha   90.00
_cell.angle_beta   90.00
_cell.angle_gamma   90.00
#
_symmetry.space_group_name_H-M   'P 1'
#
loop_
_entity.id
_entity.type
_entity.pdbx_description
1 polymer ?
#
loop_
_entity_poly.entity_id
_entity_poly.type
_entity_poly.pdbx_seq_one_letter_code
_entity_poly.pdbx_strand_id
1 'polypeptide(L)'
;QKKNSLKRDGIAGDETWGSLMSASASAAEEPQASVPKAAPTARTAKALAELEAGYKPSDSVKEALAHRDSVASQRPGAYESLYEQQLAQLYEELTGRAPFSYDPEADGGFQQYTQLYTQRGRTAMEDTMGQAAALTGGYGSSYAQGAGQQAYSRYMQELMALLPEFEDRARSAYQQEGNDLRARYDLLDQREQNAYGRWQDDVSLWEKRLALAQEEYDNASAEDRKLYETMLGHYRSKAQ
;
A
#
# COMPACT_ATOMS: atom_id res chain seq x y z
N GLN A 1 70.86 8.27 -27.75
CA GLN A 1 71.01 9.37 -28.68
C GLN A 1 72.49 9.85 -28.75
N LYS A 2 73.15 10.09 -27.62
CA LYS A 2 74.55 10.60 -27.53
C LYS A 2 75.54 9.61 -28.08
N LYS A 3 75.32 8.28 -28.03
CA LYS A 3 76.24 7.23 -28.48
C LYS A 3 76.20 7.05 -29.99
N ASN A 4 75.11 7.40 -30.70
CA ASN A 4 74.88 7.18 -32.13
C ASN A 4 74.72 8.51 -32.85
N SER A 5 75.29 9.63 -32.36
CA SER A 5 75.32 10.97 -33.01
C SER A 5 73.90 11.53 -33.36
N LEU A 6 72.83 11.10 -32.68
CA LEU A 6 71.46 11.55 -32.92
C LEU A 6 71.16 12.86 -32.18
N LYS A 7 70.24 13.67 -32.70
CA LYS A 7 69.81 14.93 -32.09
C LYS A 7 69.26 14.69 -30.64
N ARG A 8 69.64 15.53 -29.70
CA ARG A 8 69.26 15.48 -28.29
C ARG A 8 68.08 16.41 -28.05
N ASP A 9 66.94 16.09 -28.65
CA ASP A 9 65.71 16.86 -28.52
C ASP A 9 64.69 16.24 -27.55
N GLY A 10 65.03 15.09 -26.97
CA GLY A 10 64.14 14.37 -26.03
C GLY A 10 63.02 13.58 -26.70
N ILE A 11 62.94 13.58 -28.01
CA ILE A 11 61.90 12.89 -28.78
C ILE A 11 62.52 11.65 -29.45
N ALA A 12 61.87 10.49 -29.31
CA ALA A 12 62.24 9.28 -30.02
C ALA A 12 61.56 9.29 -31.41
N GLY A 13 62.17 9.99 -32.37
CA GLY A 13 61.72 10.03 -33.75
C GLY A 13 62.18 8.79 -34.56
N ASP A 14 61.82 8.75 -35.87
CA ASP A 14 62.10 7.61 -36.79
C ASP A 14 63.57 7.26 -36.89
N GLU A 15 64.46 8.27 -36.86
CA GLU A 15 65.90 8.06 -36.84
C GLU A 15 66.37 7.35 -35.55
N THR A 16 65.78 7.65 -34.43
CA THR A 16 66.07 7.03 -33.13
C THR A 16 65.61 5.57 -33.11
N TRP A 17 64.43 5.30 -33.61
CA TRP A 17 63.88 3.97 -33.75
C TRP A 17 64.65 3.15 -34.85
N GLY A 18 65.01 3.74 -36.00
CA GLY A 18 65.77 3.12 -37.02
C GLY A 18 67.15 2.66 -36.54
N SER A 19 67.85 3.50 -35.74
CA SER A 19 69.12 3.18 -35.12
C SER A 19 69.02 2.08 -34.04
N LEU A 20 67.91 2.05 -33.28
CA LEU A 20 67.64 1.01 -32.28
C LEU A 20 67.35 -0.34 -32.93
N MET A 21 66.57 -0.36 -34.02
CA MET A 21 66.20 -1.56 -34.76
C MET A 21 67.38 -2.13 -35.53
N SER A 22 68.23 -1.28 -36.09
CA SER A 22 69.47 -1.72 -36.80
C SER A 22 70.47 -2.32 -35.80
N ALA A 23 70.58 -1.80 -34.60
CA ALA A 23 71.44 -2.35 -33.56
C ALA A 23 70.97 -3.74 -33.05
N SER A 24 69.61 -3.98 -33.04
CA SER A 24 69.06 -5.29 -32.70
C SER A 24 69.19 -6.32 -33.84
N ALA A 25 69.30 -5.91 -35.10
CA ALA A 25 69.49 -6.82 -36.27
C ALA A 25 70.90 -7.31 -36.42
N SER A 26 71.94 -6.69 -35.82
CA SER A 26 73.34 -7.11 -35.90
C SER A 26 73.83 -7.92 -34.67
N ALA A 27 72.95 -8.26 -33.76
CA ALA A 27 73.30 -9.23 -32.72
C ALA A 27 73.18 -10.65 -33.32
N ALA A 28 74.33 -11.22 -33.61
CA ALA A 28 74.55 -12.54 -34.23
C ALA A 28 73.77 -13.64 -33.51
N GLU A 29 73.34 -14.64 -34.31
CA GLU A 29 72.98 -15.98 -33.87
C GLU A 29 74.05 -16.53 -32.91
N GLU A 30 73.76 -16.41 -31.59
CA GLU A 30 74.35 -17.32 -30.61
C GLU A 30 73.48 -18.55 -30.53
N PRO A 31 74.01 -19.77 -30.41
CA PRO A 31 73.25 -20.99 -30.32
C PRO A 31 72.32 -20.87 -29.07
N GLN A 32 71.02 -21.04 -29.26
CA GLN A 32 70.06 -21.17 -28.18
C GLN A 32 70.51 -22.31 -27.30
N ALA A 33 71.23 -21.97 -26.21
CA ALA A 33 71.31 -22.83 -25.08
C ALA A 33 69.89 -22.95 -24.56
N SER A 34 69.33 -24.14 -24.63
CA SER A 34 68.09 -24.49 -24.00
C SER A 34 68.24 -24.09 -22.53
N VAL A 35 67.59 -22.96 -22.17
CA VAL A 35 67.44 -22.58 -20.75
C VAL A 35 66.75 -23.74 -20.08
N PRO A 36 67.36 -24.43 -19.11
CA PRO A 36 66.67 -25.52 -18.45
C PRO A 36 65.44 -24.91 -17.82
N LYS A 37 64.26 -25.43 -18.22
CA LYS A 37 62.97 -25.08 -17.67
C LYS A 37 63.08 -25.27 -16.14
N ALA A 38 63.16 -24.14 -15.41
CA ALA A 38 63.31 -24.19 -13.95
C ALA A 38 62.14 -24.98 -13.39
N ALA A 39 62.43 -26.02 -12.64
CA ALA A 39 61.40 -26.79 -11.96
C ALA A 39 60.53 -25.85 -11.12
N PRO A 40 59.20 -26.05 -11.09
CA PRO A 40 58.31 -25.17 -10.35
C PRO A 40 58.79 -25.03 -8.91
N THR A 41 58.93 -23.79 -8.42
CA THR A 41 59.34 -23.57 -7.05
C THR A 41 58.32 -24.23 -6.11
N ALA A 42 58.74 -24.75 -4.95
CA ALA A 42 57.84 -25.39 -4.00
C ALA A 42 56.60 -24.52 -3.65
N ARG A 43 56.75 -23.20 -3.80
CA ARG A 43 55.70 -22.21 -3.63
C ARG A 43 54.66 -22.22 -4.78
N THR A 44 55.08 -22.38 -6.01
CA THR A 44 54.19 -22.49 -7.16
C THR A 44 53.46 -23.81 -7.20
N ALA A 45 54.13 -24.90 -6.83
CA ALA A 45 53.51 -26.24 -6.70
C ALA A 45 52.42 -26.26 -5.62
N LYS A 46 52.67 -25.66 -4.45
CA LYS A 46 51.68 -25.53 -3.36
C LYS A 46 50.47 -24.70 -3.80
N ALA A 47 50.67 -23.54 -4.42
CA ALA A 47 49.62 -22.68 -4.89
C ALA A 47 48.75 -23.36 -5.97
N LEU A 48 49.36 -24.13 -6.87
CA LEU A 48 48.67 -24.90 -7.89
C LEU A 48 47.82 -26.01 -7.22
N ALA A 49 48.37 -26.75 -6.27
CA ALA A 49 47.63 -27.81 -5.57
C ALA A 49 46.42 -27.26 -4.78
N GLU A 50 46.57 -26.06 -4.19
CA GLU A 50 45.45 -25.37 -3.52
C GLU A 50 44.34 -24.96 -4.50
N LEU A 51 44.69 -24.45 -5.69
CA LEU A 51 43.73 -24.12 -6.74
C LEU A 51 43.10 -25.36 -7.38
N GLU A 52 43.85 -26.46 -7.55
CA GLU A 52 43.36 -27.71 -8.11
C GLU A 52 42.48 -28.50 -7.13
N ALA A 53 42.55 -28.19 -5.84
CA ALA A 53 41.62 -28.70 -4.83
C ALA A 53 40.18 -28.22 -5.02
N GLY A 54 39.94 -27.24 -5.88
CA GLY A 54 38.64 -26.72 -6.29
C GLY A 54 38.42 -25.25 -5.92
N TYR A 55 37.43 -24.67 -6.57
CA TYR A 55 37.00 -23.30 -6.34
C TYR A 55 36.46 -23.10 -4.91
N LYS A 56 36.95 -22.08 -4.24
CA LYS A 56 36.42 -21.63 -2.94
C LYS A 56 36.02 -20.15 -3.08
N PRO A 57 34.75 -19.82 -2.75
CA PRO A 57 34.29 -18.43 -2.81
C PRO A 57 35.13 -17.53 -1.92
N SER A 58 35.48 -16.36 -2.44
CA SER A 58 36.15 -15.30 -1.66
C SER A 58 35.24 -14.74 -0.56
N ASP A 59 35.82 -13.95 0.33
CA ASP A 59 35.03 -13.35 1.40
C ASP A 59 34.03 -12.33 0.84
N SER A 60 34.35 -11.63 -0.26
CA SER A 60 33.40 -10.73 -0.93
C SER A 60 32.16 -11.45 -1.48
N VAL A 61 32.33 -12.67 -2.05
CA VAL A 61 31.19 -13.50 -2.50
C VAL A 61 30.36 -13.96 -1.31
N LYS A 62 30.98 -14.34 -0.18
CA LYS A 62 30.28 -14.75 1.03
C LYS A 62 29.50 -13.59 1.66
N GLU A 63 30.09 -12.38 1.67
CA GLU A 63 29.43 -11.16 2.15
C GLU A 63 28.24 -10.79 1.28
N ALA A 64 28.39 -10.81 -0.03
CA ALA A 64 27.29 -10.57 -0.96
C ALA A 64 26.15 -11.59 -0.82
N LEU A 65 26.51 -12.89 -0.61
CA LEU A 65 25.54 -13.94 -0.33
C LEU A 65 24.79 -13.69 0.99
N ALA A 66 25.52 -13.34 2.05
CA ALA A 66 24.93 -13.03 3.35
C ALA A 66 24.01 -11.79 3.28
N HIS A 67 24.41 -10.77 2.51
CA HIS A 67 23.58 -9.59 2.27
C HIS A 67 22.29 -9.97 1.56
N ARG A 68 22.36 -10.74 0.44
CA ARG A 68 21.19 -11.24 -0.27
C ARG A 68 20.24 -12.03 0.65
N ASP A 69 20.78 -12.96 1.45
CA ASP A 69 19.99 -13.79 2.36
C ASP A 69 19.35 -12.96 3.47
N SER A 70 20.07 -11.94 3.98
CA SER A 70 19.52 -10.96 4.92
C SER A 70 18.33 -10.20 4.32
N VAL A 71 18.46 -9.68 3.09
CA VAL A 71 17.36 -8.99 2.39
C VAL A 71 16.21 -9.96 2.12
N ALA A 72 16.49 -11.19 1.71
CA ALA A 72 15.46 -12.20 1.46
C ALA A 72 14.64 -12.50 2.71
N SER A 73 15.27 -12.54 3.90
CA SER A 73 14.60 -12.77 5.17
C SER A 73 13.69 -11.62 5.63
N GLN A 74 13.85 -10.42 5.07
CA GLN A 74 13.06 -9.22 5.38
C GLN A 74 11.80 -9.11 4.52
N ARG A 75 11.33 -10.18 3.92
CA ARG A 75 10.10 -10.20 3.14
C ARG A 75 8.92 -9.72 3.99
N PRO A 76 8.12 -8.75 3.54
CA PRO A 76 6.88 -8.38 4.20
C PRO A 76 5.96 -9.60 4.35
N GLY A 77 5.31 -9.73 5.49
CA GLY A 77 4.30 -10.76 5.73
C GLY A 77 3.11 -10.66 4.79
N ALA A 78 2.19 -11.62 4.86
CA ALA A 78 0.91 -11.50 4.17
C ALA A 78 0.16 -10.26 4.67
N TYR A 79 -0.60 -9.62 3.77
CA TYR A 79 -1.46 -8.52 4.18
C TYR A 79 -2.54 -9.03 5.15
N GLU A 80 -2.70 -8.33 6.26
CA GLU A 80 -3.77 -8.56 7.21
C GLU A 80 -4.57 -7.26 7.35
N SER A 81 -5.85 -7.33 7.04
CA SER A 81 -6.74 -6.17 7.13
C SER A 81 -6.96 -5.77 8.58
N LEU A 82 -6.79 -4.49 8.87
CA LEU A 82 -7.09 -3.90 10.18
C LEU A 82 -8.57 -3.53 10.33
N TYR A 83 -9.31 -3.46 9.22
CA TYR A 83 -10.67 -2.91 9.17
C TYR A 83 -11.72 -3.92 8.72
N GLU A 84 -11.35 -5.16 8.37
CA GLU A 84 -12.23 -6.19 7.83
C GLU A 84 -13.48 -6.40 8.70
N GLN A 85 -13.29 -6.56 10.01
CA GLN A 85 -14.42 -6.79 10.93
C GLN A 85 -15.34 -5.59 11.00
N GLN A 86 -14.80 -4.37 11.02
CA GLN A 86 -15.59 -3.14 11.10
C GLN A 86 -16.35 -2.89 9.78
N LEU A 87 -15.73 -3.17 8.65
CA LEU A 87 -16.36 -3.10 7.33
C LEU A 87 -17.50 -4.12 7.22
N ALA A 88 -17.28 -5.35 7.68
CA ALA A 88 -18.31 -6.38 7.68
C ALA A 88 -19.51 -5.99 8.56
N GLN A 89 -19.28 -5.45 9.76
CA GLN A 89 -20.35 -4.97 10.63
C GLN A 89 -21.16 -3.84 10.00
N LEU A 90 -20.48 -2.82 9.45
CA LEU A 90 -21.16 -1.71 8.78
C LEU A 90 -21.92 -2.15 7.54
N TYR A 91 -21.39 -3.13 6.81
CA TYR A 91 -22.07 -3.72 5.66
C TYR A 91 -23.36 -4.45 6.11
N GLU A 92 -23.31 -5.23 7.18
CA GLU A 92 -24.47 -5.88 7.74
C GLU A 92 -25.51 -4.86 8.25
N GLU A 93 -25.06 -3.80 8.94
CA GLU A 93 -25.95 -2.71 9.38
C GLU A 93 -26.62 -2.02 8.19
N LEU A 94 -25.90 -1.73 7.11
CA LEU A 94 -26.42 -1.10 5.91
C LEU A 94 -27.43 -1.97 5.17
N THR A 95 -27.09 -3.25 5.00
CA THR A 95 -27.93 -4.19 4.22
C THR A 95 -29.08 -4.77 5.03
N GLY A 96 -28.92 -4.85 6.35
CA GLY A 96 -29.94 -5.34 7.28
C GLY A 96 -30.97 -4.29 7.70
N ARG A 97 -30.85 -3.01 7.26
CA ARG A 97 -31.83 -1.97 7.61
C ARG A 97 -33.22 -2.34 7.10
N ALA A 98 -34.19 -2.34 8.01
CA ALA A 98 -35.58 -2.51 7.63
C ALA A 98 -36.02 -1.36 6.69
N PRO A 99 -36.92 -1.63 5.72
CA PRO A 99 -37.50 -0.57 4.92
C PRO A 99 -38.15 0.51 5.79
N PHE A 100 -38.10 1.76 5.32
CA PHE A 100 -38.75 2.86 6.04
C PHE A 100 -40.25 2.56 6.23
N SER A 101 -40.72 2.67 7.43
CA SER A 101 -42.12 2.61 7.80
C SER A 101 -42.37 3.61 8.92
N TYR A 102 -43.40 4.43 8.76
CA TYR A 102 -43.81 5.39 9.79
C TYR A 102 -45.03 4.88 10.55
N ASP A 103 -44.90 4.85 11.87
CA ASP A 103 -46.01 4.52 12.78
C ASP A 103 -46.27 5.73 13.68
N PRO A 104 -47.41 6.44 13.47
CA PRO A 104 -47.78 7.58 14.27
C PRO A 104 -48.00 7.24 15.76
N GLU A 105 -48.40 5.98 16.05
CA GLU A 105 -48.67 5.55 17.46
C GLU A 105 -47.34 5.30 18.20
N ALA A 106 -46.23 5.02 17.49
CA ALA A 106 -44.91 4.87 18.07
C ALA A 106 -44.14 6.20 18.15
N ASP A 107 -44.59 7.26 17.43
CA ASP A 107 -43.95 8.59 17.45
C ASP A 107 -44.33 9.39 18.72
N GLY A 108 -43.41 9.50 19.67
CA GLY A 108 -43.61 10.24 20.90
C GLY A 108 -43.93 11.73 20.68
N GLY A 109 -43.40 12.34 19.61
CA GLY A 109 -43.72 13.72 19.25
C GLY A 109 -45.17 13.85 18.76
N PHE A 110 -45.59 12.97 17.84
CA PHE A 110 -46.97 12.94 17.35
C PHE A 110 -47.94 12.62 18.47
N GLN A 111 -47.61 11.73 19.40
CA GLN A 111 -48.43 11.40 20.58
C GLN A 111 -48.68 12.63 21.48
N GLN A 112 -47.67 13.46 21.72
CA GLN A 112 -47.83 14.70 22.48
C GLN A 112 -48.79 15.67 21.79
N TYR A 113 -48.69 15.82 20.47
CA TYR A 113 -49.62 16.64 19.69
C TYR A 113 -51.04 16.04 19.74
N THR A 114 -51.17 14.73 19.64
CA THR A 114 -52.47 14.04 19.75
C THR A 114 -53.15 14.35 21.09
N GLN A 115 -52.44 14.31 22.21
CA GLN A 115 -52.97 14.67 23.50
C GLN A 115 -53.39 16.15 23.58
N LEU A 116 -52.51 17.06 23.07
CA LEU A 116 -52.77 18.50 23.09
C LEU A 116 -54.01 18.84 22.24
N TYR A 117 -54.10 18.33 21.03
CA TYR A 117 -55.23 18.62 20.12
C TYR A 117 -56.50 17.96 20.59
N THR A 118 -56.48 16.78 21.19
CA THR A 118 -57.61 16.13 21.82
C THR A 118 -58.15 16.98 23.00
N GLN A 119 -57.27 17.49 23.85
CA GLN A 119 -57.65 18.36 24.95
C GLN A 119 -58.28 19.68 24.44
N ARG A 120 -57.66 20.35 23.52
CA ARG A 120 -58.17 21.58 22.91
C ARG A 120 -59.52 21.35 22.23
N GLY A 121 -59.64 20.25 21.49
CA GLY A 121 -60.87 19.87 20.82
C GLY A 121 -61.99 19.61 21.80
N ARG A 122 -61.76 18.96 22.96
CA ARG A 122 -62.74 18.77 24.03
C ARG A 122 -63.17 20.10 24.64
N THR A 123 -62.20 21.00 24.97
CA THR A 123 -62.54 22.32 25.50
C THR A 123 -63.36 23.12 24.49
N ALA A 124 -62.96 23.13 23.21
CA ALA A 124 -63.73 23.83 22.17
C ALA A 124 -65.12 23.23 21.96
N MET A 125 -65.29 21.91 22.10
CA MET A 125 -66.58 21.25 22.07
C MET A 125 -67.47 21.69 23.22
N GLU A 126 -66.97 21.69 24.48
CA GLU A 126 -67.67 22.09 25.67
C GLU A 126 -68.09 23.56 25.62
N ASP A 127 -67.21 24.47 25.25
CA ASP A 127 -67.44 25.90 25.02
C ASP A 127 -68.54 26.14 23.98
N THR A 128 -68.41 25.45 22.81
CA THR A 128 -69.38 25.60 21.71
C THR A 128 -70.79 25.08 22.18
N MET A 129 -70.81 23.95 22.82
CA MET A 129 -72.08 23.41 23.40
C MET A 129 -72.72 24.33 24.46
N GLY A 130 -71.87 24.92 25.31
CA GLY A 130 -72.34 25.89 26.32
C GLY A 130 -72.89 27.17 25.68
N GLN A 131 -72.21 27.71 24.67
CA GLN A 131 -72.69 28.88 23.92
C GLN A 131 -73.98 28.59 23.15
N ALA A 132 -74.09 27.45 22.47
CA ALA A 132 -75.31 27.05 21.78
C ALA A 132 -76.47 26.78 22.68
N ALA A 133 -76.24 26.17 23.84
CA ALA A 133 -77.27 25.98 24.87
C ALA A 133 -77.80 27.32 25.46
N ALA A 134 -76.89 28.28 25.70
CA ALA A 134 -77.28 29.62 26.18
C ALA A 134 -78.19 30.34 25.17
N LEU A 135 -77.93 30.19 23.83
CA LEU A 135 -78.78 30.75 22.82
C LEU A 135 -80.18 30.09 22.65
N THR A 136 -80.25 28.82 23.00
CA THR A 136 -81.50 28.03 22.88
C THR A 136 -82.30 27.88 24.17
N GLY A 137 -82.06 28.72 25.16
CA GLY A 137 -82.80 28.76 26.43
C GLY A 137 -82.35 27.73 27.46
N GLY A 138 -81.10 27.26 27.42
CA GLY A 138 -80.47 26.43 28.44
C GLY A 138 -80.70 24.92 28.34
N TYR A 139 -81.37 24.46 27.30
CA TYR A 139 -81.59 23.03 27.03
C TYR A 139 -80.59 22.47 26.12
N GLY A 140 -80.05 21.26 26.42
CA GLY A 140 -79.15 20.51 25.52
C GLY A 140 -79.93 20.08 24.28
N SER A 141 -79.77 20.87 23.22
CA SER A 141 -80.37 20.57 21.88
C SER A 141 -79.44 19.75 21.00
N SER A 142 -80.06 19.00 20.10
CA SER A 142 -79.26 18.28 19.02
C SER A 142 -78.39 19.21 18.22
N TYR A 143 -78.74 20.47 18.08
CA TYR A 143 -78.00 21.53 17.50
C TYR A 143 -76.71 21.82 18.27
N ALA A 144 -76.78 22.00 19.59
CA ALA A 144 -75.62 22.24 20.41
C ALA A 144 -74.62 21.06 20.38
N GLN A 145 -75.09 19.81 20.37
CA GLN A 145 -74.30 18.64 20.23
C GLN A 145 -73.63 18.60 18.92
N GLY A 146 -74.33 18.87 17.78
CA GLY A 146 -73.77 18.92 16.45
C GLY A 146 -72.68 19.99 16.29
N ALA A 147 -72.93 21.21 16.81
CA ALA A 147 -71.97 22.31 16.79
C ALA A 147 -70.70 21.97 17.57
N GLY A 148 -70.85 21.38 18.78
CA GLY A 148 -69.73 20.92 19.56
C GLY A 148 -68.89 19.83 18.88
N GLN A 149 -69.58 18.86 18.27
CA GLN A 149 -68.87 17.81 17.49
C GLN A 149 -68.10 18.39 16.31
N GLN A 150 -68.66 19.40 15.63
CA GLN A 150 -67.93 20.09 14.55
C GLN A 150 -66.70 20.81 15.08
N ALA A 151 -66.76 21.45 16.22
CA ALA A 151 -65.60 22.10 16.86
C ALA A 151 -64.48 21.08 17.18
N TYR A 152 -64.88 19.95 17.79
CA TYR A 152 -63.91 18.86 18.08
C TYR A 152 -63.29 18.31 16.79
N SER A 153 -64.13 18.02 15.80
CA SER A 153 -63.66 17.46 14.49
C SER A 153 -62.68 18.36 13.77
N ARG A 154 -62.79 19.70 13.91
CA ARG A 154 -61.84 20.65 13.34
C ARG A 154 -60.45 20.43 13.94
N TYR A 155 -60.32 20.31 15.25
CA TYR A 155 -59.05 20.04 15.88
C TYR A 155 -58.46 18.68 15.49
N MET A 156 -59.28 17.66 15.30
CA MET A 156 -58.82 16.36 14.79
C MET A 156 -58.38 16.42 13.35
N GLN A 157 -59.04 17.23 12.52
CA GLN A 157 -58.57 17.46 11.13
C GLN A 157 -57.27 18.22 11.09
N GLU A 158 -57.10 19.23 11.96
CA GLU A 158 -55.84 19.97 12.09
C GLU A 158 -54.70 19.05 12.55
N LEU A 159 -54.96 18.15 13.51
CA LEU A 159 -53.97 17.14 13.93
C LEU A 159 -53.57 16.23 12.77
N MET A 160 -54.58 15.71 12.01
CA MET A 160 -54.30 14.84 10.86
C MET A 160 -53.55 15.55 9.73
N ALA A 161 -53.74 16.87 9.60
CA ALA A 161 -52.98 17.67 8.64
C ALA A 161 -51.48 17.78 8.97
N LEU A 162 -51.10 17.57 10.23
CA LEU A 162 -49.71 17.53 10.69
C LEU A 162 -48.99 16.18 10.40
N LEU A 163 -49.76 15.11 10.18
CA LEU A 163 -49.23 13.75 10.03
C LEU A 163 -48.13 13.66 8.92
N PRO A 164 -48.33 14.25 7.72
CA PRO A 164 -47.27 14.23 6.69
C PRO A 164 -45.98 14.90 7.13
N GLU A 165 -46.06 15.96 7.95
CA GLU A 165 -44.85 16.66 8.42
C GLU A 165 -44.04 15.77 9.38
N PHE A 166 -44.72 15.02 10.26
CA PHE A 166 -44.05 14.05 11.15
C PHE A 166 -43.45 12.88 10.34
N GLU A 167 -44.20 12.35 9.36
CA GLU A 167 -43.69 11.31 8.47
C GLU A 167 -42.44 11.78 7.69
N ASP A 168 -42.45 13.00 7.15
CA ASP A 168 -41.33 13.57 6.42
C ASP A 168 -40.09 13.77 7.31
N ARG A 169 -40.28 14.20 8.57
CA ARG A 169 -39.20 14.27 9.55
C ARG A 169 -38.60 12.89 9.83
N ALA A 170 -39.43 11.91 10.07
CA ALA A 170 -39.01 10.54 10.33
C ALA A 170 -38.29 9.94 9.13
N ARG A 171 -38.80 10.19 7.93
CA ARG A 171 -38.19 9.79 6.66
C ARG A 171 -36.81 10.44 6.47
N SER A 172 -36.72 11.74 6.77
CA SER A 172 -35.44 12.47 6.67
C SER A 172 -34.42 11.95 7.66
N ALA A 173 -34.83 11.67 8.91
CA ALA A 173 -33.95 11.07 9.92
C ALA A 173 -33.45 9.68 9.50
N TYR A 174 -34.35 8.83 8.97
CA TYR A 174 -34.00 7.52 8.42
C TYR A 174 -33.00 7.61 7.27
N GLN A 175 -33.19 8.55 6.35
CA GLN A 175 -32.26 8.77 5.23
C GLN A 175 -30.90 9.29 5.71
N GLN A 176 -30.90 10.23 6.66
CA GLN A 176 -29.66 10.76 7.23
C GLN A 176 -28.84 9.67 7.90
N GLU A 177 -29.47 8.83 8.74
CA GLU A 177 -28.80 7.70 9.37
C GLU A 177 -28.20 6.73 8.34
N GLY A 178 -28.92 6.43 7.25
CA GLY A 178 -28.39 5.62 6.14
C GLY A 178 -27.21 6.26 5.43
N ASN A 179 -27.23 7.57 5.24
CA ASN A 179 -26.12 8.31 4.65
C ASN A 179 -24.90 8.34 5.59
N ASP A 180 -25.13 8.50 6.89
CA ASP A 180 -24.05 8.48 7.89
C ASP A 180 -23.37 7.09 7.97
N LEU A 181 -24.14 6.01 7.89
CA LEU A 181 -23.59 4.65 7.82
C LEU A 181 -22.75 4.43 6.55
N ARG A 182 -23.26 4.91 5.40
CA ARG A 182 -22.50 4.84 4.13
C ARG A 182 -21.21 5.65 4.23
N ALA A 183 -21.26 6.86 4.73
CA ALA A 183 -20.07 7.70 4.89
C ALA A 183 -19.02 7.06 5.80
N ARG A 184 -19.45 6.38 6.86
CA ARG A 184 -18.52 5.62 7.74
C ARG A 184 -17.92 4.42 7.01
N TYR A 185 -18.72 3.69 6.25
CA TYR A 185 -18.24 2.58 5.43
C TYR A 185 -17.20 3.05 4.43
N ASP A 186 -17.51 4.08 3.65
CA ASP A 186 -16.62 4.64 2.62
C ASP A 186 -15.29 5.13 3.22
N LEU A 187 -15.35 5.75 4.41
CA LEU A 187 -14.15 6.20 5.12
C LEU A 187 -13.25 5.03 5.56
N LEU A 188 -13.85 3.95 6.05
CA LEU A 188 -13.09 2.75 6.44
C LEU A 188 -12.56 2.00 5.23
N ASP A 189 -13.33 1.86 4.16
CA ASP A 189 -12.91 1.26 2.91
C ASP A 189 -11.72 2.02 2.30
N GLN A 190 -11.77 3.34 2.30
CA GLN A 190 -10.64 4.16 1.86
C GLN A 190 -9.37 3.93 2.72
N ARG A 191 -9.53 3.79 4.03
CA ARG A 191 -8.40 3.48 4.93
C ARG A 191 -7.83 2.10 4.65
N GLU A 192 -8.68 1.11 4.41
CA GLU A 192 -8.30 -0.24 4.03
C GLU A 192 -7.50 -0.24 2.71
N GLN A 193 -8.02 0.43 1.69
CA GLN A 193 -7.33 0.57 0.41
C GLN A 193 -5.96 1.24 0.56
N ASN A 194 -5.87 2.30 1.37
CA ASN A 194 -4.60 2.97 1.65
C ASN A 194 -3.62 2.08 2.43
N ALA A 195 -4.10 1.25 3.35
CA ALA A 195 -3.27 0.30 4.09
C ALA A 195 -2.75 -0.80 3.17
N TYR A 196 -3.62 -1.35 2.33
CA TYR A 196 -3.24 -2.33 1.31
C TYR A 196 -2.24 -1.77 0.30
N GLY A 197 -2.44 -0.54 -0.18
CA GLY A 197 -1.50 0.14 -1.08
C GLY A 197 -0.11 0.28 -0.48
N ARG A 198 -0.02 0.70 0.79
CA ARG A 198 1.28 0.78 1.51
C ARG A 198 1.97 -0.58 1.62
N TRP A 199 1.22 -1.63 1.93
CA TRP A 199 1.77 -2.98 1.96
C TRP A 199 2.30 -3.41 0.59
N GLN A 200 1.59 -3.10 -0.50
CA GLN A 200 2.06 -3.37 -1.87
C GLN A 200 3.35 -2.60 -2.20
N ASP A 201 3.45 -1.33 -1.75
CA ASP A 201 4.66 -0.53 -1.91
C ASP A 201 5.84 -1.14 -1.15
N ASP A 202 5.63 -1.61 0.08
CA ASP A 202 6.65 -2.28 0.89
C ASP A 202 7.13 -3.59 0.22
N VAL A 203 6.21 -4.39 -0.33
CA VAL A 203 6.55 -5.60 -1.10
C VAL A 203 7.37 -5.25 -2.33
N SER A 204 6.94 -4.26 -3.12
CA SER A 204 7.67 -3.79 -4.30
C SER A 204 9.07 -3.27 -3.97
N LEU A 205 9.21 -2.56 -2.85
CA LEU A 205 10.50 -2.06 -2.39
C LEU A 205 11.42 -3.22 -1.97
N TRP A 206 10.87 -4.21 -1.26
CA TRP A 206 11.62 -5.41 -0.89
C TRP A 206 12.08 -6.19 -2.13
N GLU A 207 11.20 -6.40 -3.13
CA GLU A 207 11.55 -7.08 -4.38
C GLU A 207 12.70 -6.38 -5.12
N LYS A 208 12.67 -5.04 -5.20
CA LYS A 208 13.75 -4.25 -5.81
C LYS A 208 15.07 -4.41 -5.04
N ARG A 209 15.03 -4.38 -3.70
CA ARG A 209 16.23 -4.58 -2.87
C ARG A 209 16.80 -5.99 -3.05
N LEU A 210 15.93 -7.00 -3.13
CA LEU A 210 16.34 -8.38 -3.34
C LEU A 210 16.97 -8.57 -4.71
N ALA A 211 16.40 -7.96 -5.77
CA ALA A 211 16.97 -8.00 -7.11
C ALA A 211 18.37 -7.37 -7.17
N LEU A 212 18.57 -6.21 -6.52
CA LEU A 212 19.89 -5.57 -6.43
C LEU A 212 20.91 -6.42 -5.66
N ALA A 213 20.51 -6.99 -4.53
CA ALA A 213 21.39 -7.86 -3.74
C ALA A 213 21.73 -9.16 -4.49
N GLN A 214 20.79 -9.68 -5.29
CA GLN A 214 21.03 -10.83 -6.15
C GLN A 214 22.04 -10.49 -7.28
N GLU A 215 21.86 -9.33 -7.92
CA GLU A 215 22.80 -8.84 -8.97
C GLU A 215 24.20 -8.63 -8.38
N GLU A 216 24.33 -8.06 -7.19
CA GLU A 216 25.61 -7.90 -6.49
C GLU A 216 26.30 -9.25 -6.24
N TYR A 217 25.55 -10.25 -5.77
CA TYR A 217 26.06 -11.61 -5.57
C TYR A 217 26.47 -12.27 -6.88
N ASP A 218 25.67 -12.15 -7.93
CA ASP A 218 25.95 -12.75 -9.24
C ASP A 218 27.22 -12.13 -9.86
N ASN A 219 27.38 -10.81 -9.79
CA ASN A 219 28.55 -10.09 -10.25
C ASN A 219 29.81 -10.49 -9.47
N ALA A 220 29.74 -10.47 -8.14
CA ALA A 220 30.85 -10.88 -7.28
C ALA A 220 31.27 -12.33 -7.55
N SER A 221 30.29 -13.24 -7.71
CA SER A 221 30.53 -14.64 -8.01
C SER A 221 31.16 -14.86 -9.39
N ALA A 222 30.71 -14.09 -10.42
CA ALA A 222 31.24 -14.18 -11.76
C ALA A 222 32.68 -13.66 -11.83
N GLU A 223 32.97 -12.52 -11.18
CA GLU A 223 34.32 -11.94 -11.13
C GLU A 223 35.30 -12.87 -10.39
N ASP A 224 34.89 -13.42 -9.26
CA ASP A 224 35.69 -14.32 -8.44
C ASP A 224 36.02 -15.61 -9.18
N ARG A 225 35.06 -16.20 -9.90
CA ARG A 225 35.28 -17.39 -10.76
C ARG A 225 36.25 -17.08 -11.89
N LYS A 226 36.10 -15.93 -12.55
CA LYS A 226 37.01 -15.50 -13.62
C LYS A 226 38.44 -15.32 -13.09
N LEU A 227 38.58 -14.73 -11.89
CA LEU A 227 39.88 -14.60 -11.23
C LEU A 227 40.49 -15.97 -10.90
N TYR A 228 39.70 -16.89 -10.36
CA TYR A 228 40.13 -18.28 -10.06
C TYR A 228 40.60 -19.00 -11.34
N GLU A 229 39.85 -18.94 -12.45
CA GLU A 229 40.22 -19.56 -13.70
C GLU A 229 41.51 -18.95 -14.28
N THR A 230 41.66 -17.62 -14.20
CA THR A 230 42.87 -16.91 -14.65
C THR A 230 44.09 -17.34 -13.81
N MET A 231 43.95 -17.42 -12.48
CA MET A 231 45.01 -17.89 -11.61
C MET A 231 45.39 -19.36 -11.88
N LEU A 232 44.40 -20.23 -12.02
CA LEU A 232 44.63 -21.63 -12.35
C LEU A 232 45.38 -21.81 -13.67
N GLY A 233 44.97 -21.09 -14.70
CA GLY A 233 45.66 -21.07 -16.01
C GLY A 233 47.11 -20.58 -15.90
N HIS A 234 47.34 -19.50 -15.16
CA HIS A 234 48.69 -18.95 -14.93
C HIS A 234 49.61 -19.93 -14.19
N TYR A 235 49.15 -20.55 -13.11
CA TYR A 235 49.96 -21.48 -12.34
C TYR A 235 50.21 -22.80 -13.10
N ARG A 236 49.22 -23.29 -13.89
CA ARG A 236 49.42 -24.44 -14.79
C ARG A 236 50.48 -24.16 -15.84
N SER A 237 50.46 -22.97 -16.48
CA SER A 237 51.48 -22.57 -17.46
C SER A 237 52.88 -22.48 -16.85
N LYS A 238 53.03 -22.08 -15.60
CA LYS A 238 54.32 -22.03 -14.89
C LYS A 238 54.80 -23.38 -14.38
N ALA A 239 53.95 -24.35 -14.24
CA ALA A 239 54.28 -25.69 -13.77
C ALA A 239 54.66 -26.65 -14.91
N GLN A 240 54.31 -26.29 -16.16
CA GLN A 240 54.76 -26.97 -17.41
C GLN A 240 56.11 -26.45 -17.90
#